data_0d021e7c68f49784c2f081d0e533d985
#
_entry.id   0d021e7c68f49784c2f081d0e533d985
#
_cell.length_a   1.000
_cell.length_b   1.000
_cell.length_c   1.000
_cell.angle_alpha   90.00
_cell.angle_beta   90.00
_cell.angle_gamma   90.00
#
_symmetry.space_group_name_H-M   'P 1'
#
loop_
_entity.id
_entity.type
_entity.pdbx_description
1 polymer ?
#
loop_
_entity_poly.entity_id
_entity_poly.type
_entity_poly.pdbx_seq_one_letter_code
_entity_poly.pdbx_strand_id
1 'polypeptide(L)'
;MKKTILSLSLVLFATLGFSQVLKPVKIDSLVTVSLPANFTKKDTLGQQIFQGTASLGFISVIRAQNAANNKPLNKERDLKKVFNTFADGIRKQSRNGSIMNPRDTTIGNLEARVFTLRIDNSGSTGEAAQLRKFILLYTQDVTYTFEYYYPEARTELAKAELNEFSNSIKVAPDLKRHDQYISNAKGLSTPVKIGLYGGLPLIIIIVLVTIRRKKRLAAEG
;
A
#
# COMPACT_ATOMS: atom_id res chain seq x y z
N MET A 1 -15.39 44.43 -28.10
CA MET A 1 -16.23 43.21 -28.01
C MET A 1 -15.61 41.94 -28.67
N LYS A 2 -15.08 41.98 -29.93
CA LYS A 2 -14.46 40.78 -30.56
C LYS A 2 -13.24 40.26 -29.81
N LYS A 3 -12.38 41.11 -29.23
CA LYS A 3 -11.19 40.72 -28.47
C LYS A 3 -11.51 40.08 -27.11
N THR A 4 -12.59 40.52 -26.45
CA THR A 4 -13.05 39.91 -25.17
C THR A 4 -13.67 38.52 -25.36
N ILE A 5 -14.38 38.31 -26.48
CA ILE A 5 -14.95 37.00 -26.82
C ILE A 5 -13.81 36.00 -27.13
N LEU A 6 -12.78 36.44 -27.85
CA LEU A 6 -11.61 35.61 -28.17
C LEU A 6 -10.82 35.18 -26.93
N SER A 7 -10.61 36.13 -25.95
CA SER A 7 -9.96 35.80 -24.69
C SER A 7 -10.81 34.86 -23.82
N LEU A 8 -12.13 35.00 -23.79
CA LEU A 8 -13.03 34.13 -23.05
C LEU A 8 -13.06 32.72 -23.64
N SER A 9 -13.05 32.60 -24.98
CA SER A 9 -12.94 31.30 -25.64
C SER A 9 -11.61 30.61 -25.36
N LEU A 10 -10.49 31.33 -25.34
CA LEU A 10 -9.17 30.78 -25.03
C LEU A 10 -9.09 30.25 -23.59
N VAL A 11 -9.72 30.94 -22.64
CA VAL A 11 -9.81 30.50 -21.24
C VAL A 11 -10.70 29.27 -21.11
N LEU A 12 -11.82 29.18 -21.84
CA LEU A 12 -12.67 28.00 -21.87
C LEU A 12 -11.95 26.77 -22.45
N PHE A 13 -11.17 26.93 -23.51
CA PHE A 13 -10.37 25.83 -24.08
C PHE A 13 -9.23 25.40 -23.17
N ALA A 14 -8.64 26.29 -22.38
CA ALA A 14 -7.58 25.96 -21.41
C ALA A 14 -8.12 25.16 -20.20
N THR A 15 -9.44 25.25 -19.89
CA THR A 15 -10.06 24.48 -18.80
C THR A 15 -10.51 23.09 -19.24
N LEU A 16 -10.57 22.81 -20.54
CA LEU A 16 -10.75 21.45 -21.07
C LEU A 16 -9.42 20.70 -21.04
N GLY A 17 -8.72 20.76 -19.90
CA GLY A 17 -7.56 19.90 -19.63
C GLY A 17 -8.00 18.46 -19.89
N PHE A 18 -7.30 17.77 -20.78
CA PHE A 18 -7.49 16.36 -21.11
C PHE A 18 -7.18 15.51 -19.88
N SER A 19 -8.07 15.53 -18.89
CA SER A 19 -8.04 14.53 -17.83
C SER A 19 -8.31 13.19 -18.50
N GLN A 20 -7.31 12.34 -18.56
CA GLN A 20 -7.52 10.96 -19.01
C GLN A 20 -8.41 10.29 -17.98
N VAL A 21 -9.69 10.14 -18.31
CA VAL A 21 -10.66 9.47 -17.45
C VAL A 21 -10.22 8.02 -17.25
N LEU A 22 -9.99 7.65 -16.00
CA LEU A 22 -9.71 6.27 -15.63
C LEU A 22 -10.99 5.44 -15.82
N LYS A 23 -10.89 4.31 -16.52
CA LYS A 23 -12.02 3.41 -16.82
C LYS A 23 -11.88 2.10 -16.04
N PRO A 24 -12.98 1.57 -15.47
CA PRO A 24 -12.96 0.27 -14.80
C PRO A 24 -12.51 -0.85 -15.73
N VAL A 25 -11.50 -1.60 -15.32
CA VAL A 25 -10.93 -2.74 -16.04
C VAL A 25 -10.92 -3.95 -15.09
N LYS A 26 -11.45 -5.08 -15.55
CA LYS A 26 -11.31 -6.36 -14.84
C LYS A 26 -9.87 -6.87 -15.04
N ILE A 27 -9.13 -6.98 -13.97
CA ILE A 27 -7.82 -7.63 -13.96
C ILE A 27 -8.00 -9.14 -14.10
N ASP A 28 -8.95 -9.69 -13.33
CA ASP A 28 -9.45 -11.07 -13.43
C ASP A 28 -10.89 -11.14 -12.87
N SER A 29 -11.33 -12.35 -12.49
CA SER A 29 -12.67 -12.54 -11.88
C SER A 29 -12.78 -11.93 -10.46
N LEU A 30 -11.64 -11.71 -9.78
CA LEU A 30 -11.59 -11.32 -8.37
C LEU A 30 -11.34 -9.83 -8.16
N VAL A 31 -10.67 -9.16 -9.12
CA VAL A 31 -10.18 -7.79 -8.95
C VAL A 31 -10.53 -6.92 -10.15
N THR A 32 -11.07 -5.74 -9.84
CA THR A 32 -11.33 -4.67 -10.81
C THR A 32 -10.64 -3.39 -10.33
N VAL A 33 -10.08 -2.62 -11.26
CA VAL A 33 -9.45 -1.31 -10.97
C VAL A 33 -9.61 -0.39 -12.17
N SER A 34 -9.66 0.92 -11.94
CA SER A 34 -9.72 1.88 -13.05
C SER A 34 -8.33 2.16 -13.62
N LEU A 35 -8.19 2.05 -14.93
CA LEU A 35 -6.96 2.28 -15.69
C LEU A 35 -7.17 3.36 -16.75
N PRO A 36 -6.08 4.00 -17.22
CA PRO A 36 -6.12 4.89 -18.37
C PRO A 36 -6.70 4.16 -19.60
N ALA A 37 -7.44 4.86 -20.45
CA ALA A 37 -8.10 4.24 -21.61
C ALA A 37 -7.12 3.59 -22.60
N ASN A 38 -5.86 4.05 -22.63
CA ASN A 38 -4.79 3.56 -23.48
C ASN A 38 -3.83 2.56 -22.78
N PHE A 39 -4.30 1.90 -21.70
CA PHE A 39 -3.46 0.91 -21.03
C PHE A 39 -3.07 -0.24 -21.97
N THR A 40 -1.91 -0.81 -21.72
CA THR A 40 -1.44 -2.03 -22.38
C THR A 40 -1.43 -3.19 -21.40
N LYS A 41 -1.72 -4.39 -21.90
CA LYS A 41 -1.60 -5.63 -21.14
C LYS A 41 -0.43 -6.45 -21.70
N LYS A 42 0.43 -6.95 -20.81
CA LYS A 42 1.52 -7.88 -21.16
C LYS A 42 1.44 -9.09 -20.23
N ASP A 43 1.61 -10.28 -20.82
CA ASP A 43 1.74 -11.53 -20.08
C ASP A 43 3.22 -11.97 -20.17
N THR A 44 3.87 -12.16 -19.02
CA THR A 44 5.28 -12.56 -18.96
C THR A 44 5.57 -13.36 -17.70
N LEU A 45 6.25 -14.48 -17.83
CA LEU A 45 6.76 -15.31 -16.71
C LEU A 45 5.74 -15.58 -15.59
N GLY A 46 4.49 -15.87 -15.93
CA GLY A 46 3.42 -16.10 -14.94
C GLY A 46 2.83 -14.84 -14.31
N GLN A 47 3.18 -13.68 -14.84
CA GLN A 47 2.64 -12.39 -14.41
C GLN A 47 1.85 -11.73 -15.53
N GLN A 48 0.77 -11.06 -15.16
CA GLN A 48 0.02 -10.17 -16.05
C GLN A 48 0.28 -8.73 -15.60
N ILE A 49 0.76 -7.91 -16.52
CA ILE A 49 1.11 -6.51 -16.26
C ILE A 49 0.17 -5.63 -17.09
N PHE A 50 -0.59 -4.78 -16.41
CA PHE A 50 -1.45 -3.76 -17.01
C PHE A 50 -0.82 -2.40 -16.70
N GLN A 51 -0.50 -1.62 -17.72
CA GLN A 51 0.20 -0.36 -17.51
C GLN A 51 -0.26 0.72 -18.49
N GLY A 52 -0.29 1.96 -18.03
CA GLY A 52 -0.67 3.09 -18.87
C GLY A 52 -0.31 4.43 -18.25
N THR A 53 -0.16 5.43 -19.10
CA THR A 53 0.09 6.81 -18.68
C THR A 53 -1.24 7.45 -18.29
N ALA A 54 -1.33 7.94 -17.07
CA ALA A 54 -2.43 8.77 -16.58
C ALA A 54 -2.11 10.25 -16.81
N SER A 55 -3.00 11.16 -16.40
CA SER A 55 -2.80 12.59 -16.67
C SER A 55 -1.58 13.18 -15.95
N LEU A 56 -1.35 12.74 -14.72
CA LEU A 56 -0.31 13.31 -13.85
C LEU A 56 0.76 12.29 -13.44
N GLY A 57 0.55 11.02 -13.76
CA GLY A 57 1.43 9.94 -13.38
C GLY A 57 1.38 8.75 -14.34
N PHE A 58 1.89 7.64 -13.89
CA PHE A 58 1.86 6.37 -14.59
C PHE A 58 1.31 5.29 -13.66
N ILE A 59 0.42 4.47 -14.19
CA ILE A 59 -0.22 3.38 -13.46
C ILE A 59 0.33 2.06 -13.95
N SER A 60 0.69 1.19 -13.02
CA SER A 60 1.02 -0.21 -13.28
C SER A 60 0.26 -1.11 -12.31
N VAL A 61 -0.36 -2.15 -12.84
CA VAL A 61 -1.01 -3.19 -12.03
C VAL A 61 -0.42 -4.53 -12.44
N ILE A 62 0.13 -5.23 -11.48
CA ILE A 62 0.76 -6.53 -11.68
C ILE A 62 -0.08 -7.57 -10.94
N ARG A 63 -0.54 -8.58 -11.68
CA ARG A 63 -1.12 -9.80 -11.16
C ARG A 63 -0.10 -10.91 -11.29
N ALA A 64 0.40 -11.43 -10.18
CA ALA A 64 1.38 -12.51 -10.14
C ALA A 64 0.74 -13.75 -9.50
N GLN A 65 0.78 -14.88 -10.20
CA GLN A 65 0.35 -16.14 -9.61
C GLN A 65 1.37 -16.61 -8.57
N ASN A 66 0.91 -16.95 -7.38
CA ASN A 66 1.77 -17.48 -6.35
C ASN A 66 2.22 -18.90 -6.72
N ALA A 67 3.41 -19.31 -6.28
CA ALA A 67 3.90 -20.65 -6.58
C ALA A 67 2.95 -21.70 -6.02
N ALA A 68 2.65 -22.73 -6.80
CA ALA A 68 1.74 -23.83 -6.43
C ALA A 68 2.14 -24.56 -5.14
N ASN A 69 3.42 -24.49 -4.76
CA ASN A 69 3.96 -25.11 -3.54
C ASN A 69 3.99 -24.18 -2.33
N ASN A 70 3.42 -22.98 -2.43
CA ASN A 70 3.32 -22.08 -1.28
C ASN A 70 2.41 -22.70 -0.22
N LYS A 71 2.97 -22.90 0.97
CA LYS A 71 2.15 -23.27 2.12
C LYS A 71 1.19 -22.13 2.43
N PRO A 72 -0.10 -22.41 2.65
CA PRO A 72 -1.05 -21.39 3.06
C PRO A 72 -0.55 -20.65 4.30
N LEU A 73 -0.73 -19.34 4.33
CA LEU A 73 -0.39 -18.54 5.50
C LEU A 73 -1.30 -18.94 6.67
N ASN A 74 -0.73 -19.13 7.85
CA ASN A 74 -1.50 -19.53 9.00
C ASN A 74 -2.18 -18.38 9.73
N LYS A 75 -1.50 -17.23 9.83
CA LYS A 75 -1.91 -16.11 10.70
C LYS A 75 -1.68 -14.76 10.01
N GLU A 76 -2.39 -13.74 10.44
CA GLU A 76 -2.19 -12.34 10.07
C GLU A 76 -0.70 -11.91 10.13
N ARG A 77 0.03 -12.37 11.13
CA ARG A 77 1.47 -12.09 11.24
C ARG A 77 2.28 -12.60 10.06
N ASP A 78 1.88 -13.72 9.46
CA ASP A 78 2.57 -14.31 8.32
C ASP A 78 2.28 -13.47 7.06
N LEU A 79 1.05 -12.99 6.89
CA LEU A 79 0.69 -12.03 5.84
C LEU A 79 1.51 -10.73 5.97
N LYS A 80 1.65 -10.20 7.19
CA LYS A 80 2.49 -9.01 7.43
C LYS A 80 3.95 -9.24 7.09
N LYS A 81 4.49 -10.45 7.30
CA LYS A 81 5.84 -10.81 6.85
C LYS A 81 5.95 -10.80 5.33
N VAL A 82 4.95 -11.34 4.60
CA VAL A 82 4.90 -11.29 3.14
C VAL A 82 4.96 -9.84 2.67
N PHE A 83 4.12 -8.97 3.21
CA PHE A 83 4.11 -7.54 2.87
C PHE A 83 5.44 -6.84 3.15
N ASN A 84 6.06 -7.12 4.31
CA ASN A 84 7.34 -6.52 4.66
C ASN A 84 8.46 -7.02 3.74
N THR A 85 8.50 -8.32 3.45
CA THR A 85 9.49 -8.91 2.54
C THR A 85 9.37 -8.31 1.14
N PHE A 86 8.14 -8.12 0.65
CA PHE A 86 7.90 -7.47 -0.64
C PHE A 86 8.39 -6.02 -0.65
N ALA A 87 8.01 -5.24 0.36
CA ALA A 87 8.43 -3.84 0.47
C ALA A 87 9.96 -3.69 0.56
N ASP A 88 10.62 -4.56 1.35
CA ASP A 88 12.08 -4.61 1.45
C ASP A 88 12.74 -5.03 0.13
N GLY A 89 12.12 -5.96 -0.62
CA GLY A 89 12.57 -6.36 -1.95
C GLY A 89 12.56 -5.19 -2.93
N ILE A 90 11.45 -4.44 -2.99
CA ILE A 90 11.31 -3.24 -3.82
C ILE A 90 12.36 -2.19 -3.43
N ARG A 91 12.55 -1.94 -2.13
CA ARG A 91 13.55 -0.98 -1.63
C ARG A 91 14.97 -1.38 -2.06
N LYS A 92 15.34 -2.66 -1.92
CA LYS A 92 16.67 -3.16 -2.26
C LYS A 92 16.96 -3.10 -3.75
N GLN A 93 15.94 -3.29 -4.60
CA GLN A 93 16.08 -3.18 -6.06
C GLN A 93 16.18 -1.73 -6.54
N SER A 94 15.72 -0.78 -5.72
CA SER A 94 15.72 0.64 -6.06
C SER A 94 16.99 1.30 -5.52
N ARG A 95 17.89 1.74 -6.40
CA ARG A 95 19.03 2.56 -5.99
C ARG A 95 18.50 3.83 -5.31
N ASN A 96 19.02 4.17 -4.13
CA ASN A 96 18.60 5.33 -3.35
C ASN A 96 17.10 5.36 -3.00
N GLY A 97 16.44 4.18 -2.94
CA GLY A 97 15.04 4.07 -2.58
C GLY A 97 14.82 4.11 -1.06
N SER A 98 13.86 4.89 -0.59
CA SER A 98 13.40 4.92 0.79
C SER A 98 11.90 4.68 0.88
N ILE A 99 11.48 3.82 1.83
CA ILE A 99 10.06 3.56 2.08
C ILE A 99 9.51 4.61 3.04
N MET A 100 8.38 5.18 2.67
CA MET A 100 7.65 6.20 3.42
C MET A 100 6.23 5.71 3.72
N ASN A 101 5.71 6.09 4.89
CA ASN A 101 4.31 5.91 5.30
C ASN A 101 3.77 4.48 5.10
N PRO A 102 4.48 3.41 5.53
CA PRO A 102 3.97 2.06 5.44
C PRO A 102 2.79 1.89 6.41
N ARG A 103 1.67 1.39 5.91
CA ARG A 103 0.47 1.16 6.72
C ARG A 103 -0.33 -0.03 6.20
N ASP A 104 -1.01 -0.69 7.11
CA ASP A 104 -2.02 -1.68 6.77
C ASP A 104 -3.36 -0.98 6.51
N THR A 105 -4.13 -1.51 5.59
CA THR A 105 -5.48 -1.05 5.22
C THR A 105 -6.33 -2.26 4.83
N THR A 106 -7.57 -2.02 4.44
CA THR A 106 -8.46 -3.05 3.90
C THR A 106 -8.98 -2.63 2.53
N ILE A 107 -9.14 -3.60 1.63
CA ILE A 107 -9.84 -3.45 0.35
C ILE A 107 -10.94 -4.51 0.33
N GLY A 108 -12.19 -4.08 0.39
CA GLY A 108 -13.30 -4.99 0.68
C GLY A 108 -13.08 -5.69 2.03
N ASN A 109 -13.09 -7.02 2.02
CA ASN A 109 -12.87 -7.85 3.22
C ASN A 109 -11.41 -8.31 3.41
N LEU A 110 -10.50 -7.90 2.53
CA LEU A 110 -9.10 -8.33 2.53
C LEU A 110 -8.18 -7.29 3.15
N GLU A 111 -7.15 -7.76 3.85
CA GLU A 111 -6.07 -6.91 4.33
C GLU A 111 -5.12 -6.58 3.19
N ALA A 112 -4.69 -5.33 3.15
CA ALA A 112 -3.75 -4.82 2.16
C ALA A 112 -2.67 -3.96 2.83
N ARG A 113 -1.51 -3.83 2.18
CA ARG A 113 -0.42 -2.96 2.61
C ARG A 113 -0.27 -1.80 1.64
N VAL A 114 -0.15 -0.60 2.19
CA VAL A 114 0.13 0.62 1.43
C VAL A 114 1.46 1.20 1.90
N PHE A 115 2.30 1.60 0.96
CA PHE A 115 3.51 2.37 1.23
C PHE A 115 3.89 3.23 0.01
N THR A 116 4.75 4.21 0.22
CA THR A 116 5.34 5.00 -0.86
C THR A 116 6.83 4.75 -0.89
N LEU A 117 7.37 4.47 -2.07
CA LEU A 117 8.81 4.45 -2.32
C LEU A 117 9.21 5.81 -2.89
N ARG A 118 10.11 6.50 -2.23
CA ARG A 118 10.77 7.69 -2.76
C ARG A 118 12.10 7.28 -3.37
N ILE A 119 12.33 7.60 -4.63
CA ILE A 119 13.59 7.35 -5.34
C ILE A 119 14.22 8.71 -5.63
N ASP A 120 15.40 8.94 -5.09
CA ASP A 120 16.15 10.16 -5.31
C ASP A 120 17.28 9.93 -6.31
N ASN A 121 17.09 10.41 -7.52
CA ASN A 121 18.07 10.32 -8.60
C ASN A 121 18.86 11.63 -8.81
N SER A 122 18.63 12.64 -8.00
CA SER A 122 19.22 13.99 -8.17
C SER A 122 20.73 13.98 -8.16
N GLY A 123 21.35 13.07 -7.41
CA GLY A 123 22.81 12.94 -7.34
C GLY A 123 23.48 12.28 -8.56
N SER A 124 22.73 11.53 -9.38
CA SER A 124 23.28 10.77 -10.51
C SER A 124 22.88 11.30 -11.89
N THR A 125 21.66 11.83 -12.01
CA THR A 125 21.10 12.26 -13.30
C THR A 125 20.59 13.71 -13.28
N GLY A 126 20.56 14.35 -12.11
CA GLY A 126 19.92 15.67 -11.93
C GLY A 126 18.39 15.64 -12.07
N GLU A 127 17.80 14.45 -12.21
CA GLU A 127 16.34 14.30 -12.30
C GLU A 127 15.68 14.51 -10.95
N ALA A 128 14.48 15.07 -11.00
CA ALA A 128 13.66 15.24 -9.80
C ALA A 128 13.35 13.88 -9.15
N ALA A 129 13.30 13.85 -7.81
CA ALA A 129 12.90 12.66 -7.07
C ALA A 129 11.52 12.17 -7.53
N GLN A 130 11.36 10.86 -7.55
CA GLN A 130 10.13 10.18 -7.96
C GLN A 130 9.47 9.52 -6.74
N LEU A 131 8.15 9.59 -6.70
CA LEU A 131 7.32 8.91 -5.71
C LEU A 131 6.55 7.78 -6.41
N ARG A 132 6.61 6.58 -5.83
CA ARG A 132 5.85 5.42 -6.27
C ARG A 132 4.98 4.94 -5.12
N LYS A 133 3.68 5.10 -5.26
CA LYS A 133 2.69 4.60 -4.30
C LYS A 133 2.38 3.16 -4.64
N PHE A 134 2.58 2.27 -3.67
CA PHE A 134 2.25 0.86 -3.77
C PHE A 134 1.05 0.52 -2.92
N ILE A 135 0.18 -0.33 -3.46
CA ILE A 135 -0.88 -1.02 -2.73
C ILE A 135 -0.71 -2.50 -3.04
N LEU A 136 -0.50 -3.30 -2.00
CA LEU A 136 -0.31 -4.74 -2.12
C LEU A 136 -1.54 -5.45 -1.60
N LEU A 137 -2.04 -6.39 -2.38
CA LEU A 137 -3.12 -7.29 -2.01
C LEU A 137 -2.65 -8.72 -2.27
N TYR A 138 -2.65 -9.54 -1.24
CA TYR A 138 -2.25 -10.93 -1.30
C TYR A 138 -3.46 -11.83 -1.08
N THR A 139 -3.60 -12.86 -1.90
CA THR A 139 -4.44 -14.03 -1.65
C THR A 139 -3.57 -15.28 -1.69
N GLN A 140 -4.07 -16.45 -1.33
CA GLN A 140 -3.28 -17.68 -1.38
C GLN A 140 -2.77 -17.98 -2.79
N ASP A 141 -3.59 -17.70 -3.82
CA ASP A 141 -3.29 -18.04 -5.21
C ASP A 141 -2.60 -16.94 -5.98
N VAL A 142 -2.87 -15.67 -5.64
CA VAL A 142 -2.47 -14.51 -6.45
C VAL A 142 -2.04 -13.35 -5.56
N THR A 143 -0.97 -12.69 -5.98
CA THR A 143 -0.55 -11.40 -5.42
C THR A 143 -0.83 -10.31 -6.44
N TYR A 144 -1.49 -9.25 -6.01
CA TYR A 144 -1.74 -8.05 -6.80
C TYR A 144 -0.89 -6.90 -6.27
N THR A 145 -0.20 -6.23 -7.17
CA THR A 145 0.55 -5.00 -6.89
C THR A 145 -0.06 -3.89 -7.72
N PHE A 146 -0.57 -2.86 -7.07
CA PHE A 146 -1.06 -1.64 -7.72
C PHE A 146 -0.04 -0.55 -7.46
N GLU A 147 0.43 0.09 -8.51
CA GLU A 147 1.45 1.11 -8.45
C GLU A 147 0.98 2.36 -9.19
N TYR A 148 1.13 3.49 -8.54
CA TYR A 148 0.98 4.81 -9.15
C TYR A 148 2.26 5.59 -8.90
N TYR A 149 2.95 6.02 -9.97
CA TYR A 149 4.17 6.75 -9.81
C TYR A 149 4.14 8.11 -10.52
N TYR A 150 4.82 9.11 -9.94
CA TYR A 150 4.83 10.50 -10.38
C TYR A 150 6.05 11.24 -9.83
N PRO A 151 6.49 12.33 -10.49
CA PRO A 151 7.55 13.19 -9.96
C PRO A 151 7.13 13.84 -8.63
N GLU A 152 8.03 13.89 -7.65
CA GLU A 152 7.74 14.47 -6.32
C GLU A 152 7.23 15.91 -6.40
N ALA A 153 7.73 16.69 -7.35
CA ALA A 153 7.28 18.06 -7.61
C ALA A 153 5.78 18.19 -7.99
N ARG A 154 5.14 17.08 -8.39
CA ARG A 154 3.71 17.04 -8.76
C ARG A 154 2.81 16.46 -7.67
N THR A 155 3.31 16.32 -6.43
CA THR A 155 2.58 15.62 -5.35
C THR A 155 1.17 16.19 -5.14
N GLU A 156 1.02 17.49 -5.02
CA GLU A 156 -0.30 18.09 -4.78
C GLU A 156 -1.22 17.97 -6.00
N LEU A 157 -0.70 18.09 -7.21
CA LEU A 157 -1.47 17.94 -8.44
C LEU A 157 -1.95 16.50 -8.63
N ALA A 158 -1.07 15.53 -8.38
CA ALA A 158 -1.35 14.10 -8.58
C ALA A 158 -2.28 13.51 -7.50
N LYS A 159 -2.50 14.20 -6.39
CA LYS A 159 -3.24 13.70 -5.23
C LYS A 159 -4.67 13.27 -5.56
N ALA A 160 -5.38 14.04 -6.37
CA ALA A 160 -6.76 13.71 -6.76
C ALA A 160 -6.80 12.43 -7.61
N GLU A 161 -5.96 12.35 -8.65
CA GLU A 161 -5.89 11.19 -9.54
C GLU A 161 -5.38 9.94 -8.81
N LEU A 162 -4.40 10.07 -7.94
CA LEU A 162 -3.91 9.00 -7.07
C LEU A 162 -5.02 8.46 -6.14
N ASN A 163 -5.84 9.34 -5.57
CA ASN A 163 -6.97 8.94 -4.74
C ASN A 163 -8.06 8.25 -5.57
N GLU A 164 -8.39 8.77 -6.74
CA GLU A 164 -9.33 8.15 -7.68
C GLU A 164 -8.87 6.73 -8.04
N PHE A 165 -7.61 6.58 -8.46
CA PHE A 165 -7.02 5.27 -8.74
C PHE A 165 -7.11 4.33 -7.55
N SER A 166 -6.64 4.77 -6.37
CA SER A 166 -6.60 3.94 -5.16
C SER A 166 -7.99 3.49 -4.71
N ASN A 167 -8.98 4.37 -4.79
CA ASN A 167 -10.38 4.09 -4.41
C ASN A 167 -11.12 3.26 -5.46
N SER A 168 -10.60 3.17 -6.67
CA SER A 168 -11.19 2.36 -7.75
C SER A 168 -10.91 0.87 -7.61
N ILE A 169 -9.95 0.48 -6.75
CA ILE A 169 -9.60 -0.93 -6.53
C ILE A 169 -10.75 -1.61 -5.79
N LYS A 170 -11.36 -2.60 -6.44
CA LYS A 170 -12.46 -3.38 -5.90
C LYS A 170 -12.12 -4.86 -5.97
N VAL A 171 -12.47 -5.58 -4.92
CA VAL A 171 -12.37 -7.04 -4.85
C VAL A 171 -13.76 -7.66 -4.88
N ALA A 172 -13.84 -8.88 -5.36
CA ALA A 172 -15.08 -9.64 -5.37
C ALA A 172 -15.62 -9.81 -3.93
N PRO A 173 -16.93 -9.67 -3.71
CA PRO A 173 -17.53 -9.66 -2.36
C PRO A 173 -17.47 -11.02 -1.65
N ASP A 174 -17.27 -12.10 -2.38
CA ASP A 174 -17.10 -13.46 -1.90
C ASP A 174 -15.71 -13.72 -1.32
N LEU A 175 -14.70 -12.91 -1.69
CA LEU A 175 -13.38 -12.98 -1.08
C LEU A 175 -13.42 -12.58 0.39
N LYS A 176 -12.81 -13.42 1.21
CA LYS A 176 -12.77 -13.26 2.67
C LYS A 176 -11.34 -13.38 3.18
N ARG A 177 -11.15 -13.04 4.44
CA ARG A 177 -9.84 -13.12 5.09
C ARG A 177 -9.19 -14.51 5.03
N HIS A 178 -9.96 -15.60 5.02
CA HIS A 178 -9.38 -16.96 4.92
C HIS A 178 -8.80 -17.24 3.53
N ASP A 179 -9.10 -16.42 2.51
CA ASP A 179 -8.40 -16.49 1.23
C ASP A 179 -6.98 -15.89 1.32
N GLN A 180 -6.65 -15.24 2.44
CA GLN A 180 -5.31 -14.70 2.73
C GLN A 180 -4.56 -15.58 3.73
N TYR A 181 -5.21 -16.01 4.82
CA TYR A 181 -4.63 -16.86 5.85
C TYR A 181 -5.70 -17.68 6.60
N ILE A 182 -5.33 -18.85 7.07
CA ILE A 182 -6.28 -19.88 7.56
C ILE A 182 -6.89 -19.49 8.91
N SER A 183 -6.12 -18.89 9.83
CA SER A 183 -6.57 -18.65 11.21
C SER A 183 -7.64 -17.58 11.30
N ASN A 184 -8.73 -17.89 12.00
CA ASN A 184 -9.76 -16.92 12.34
C ASN A 184 -9.39 -15.99 13.52
N ALA A 185 -8.29 -16.26 14.22
CA ALA A 185 -7.85 -15.45 15.33
C ALA A 185 -7.31 -14.10 14.81
N LYS A 186 -8.04 -13.02 15.06
CA LYS A 186 -7.49 -11.67 14.96
C LYS A 186 -6.29 -11.59 15.92
N GLY A 187 -5.16 -11.09 15.43
CA GLY A 187 -4.04 -10.78 16.31
C GLY A 187 -4.49 -9.85 17.45
N LEU A 188 -3.84 -9.94 18.61
CA LEU A 188 -4.13 -9.07 19.74
C LEU A 188 -4.13 -7.61 19.29
N SER A 189 -5.18 -6.87 19.66
CA SER A 189 -5.27 -5.43 19.36
C SER A 189 -4.09 -4.68 20.00
N THR A 190 -3.70 -3.56 19.41
CA THR A 190 -2.57 -2.74 19.92
C THR A 190 -2.71 -2.40 21.42
N PRO A 191 -3.87 -1.98 21.95
CA PRO A 191 -4.02 -1.72 23.38
C PRO A 191 -3.83 -2.98 24.23
N VAL A 192 -4.27 -4.15 23.76
CA VAL A 192 -4.05 -5.43 24.48
C VAL A 192 -2.58 -5.82 24.46
N LYS A 193 -1.86 -5.58 23.38
CA LYS A 193 -0.40 -5.79 23.31
C LYS A 193 0.35 -4.87 24.27
N ILE A 194 -0.01 -3.60 24.32
CA ILE A 194 0.56 -2.64 25.27
C ILE A 194 0.28 -3.06 26.71
N GLY A 195 -0.94 -3.50 27.02
CA GLY A 195 -1.30 -4.02 28.34
C GLY A 195 -0.49 -5.25 28.73
N LEU A 196 -0.32 -6.20 27.79
CA LEU A 196 0.38 -7.46 28.05
C LEU A 196 1.90 -7.28 28.16
N TYR A 197 2.49 -6.53 27.27
CA TYR A 197 3.98 -6.37 27.19
C TYR A 197 4.49 -5.18 28.01
N GLY A 198 3.66 -4.16 28.26
CA GLY A 198 4.03 -3.00 29.07
C GLY A 198 3.50 -3.07 30.51
N GLY A 199 2.22 -3.38 30.68
CA GLY A 199 1.54 -3.38 31.97
C GLY A 199 1.95 -4.55 32.88
N LEU A 200 2.00 -5.76 32.35
CA LEU A 200 2.34 -6.96 33.12
C LEU A 200 3.75 -6.93 33.71
N PRO A 201 4.82 -6.60 32.95
CA PRO A 201 6.15 -6.44 33.52
C PRO A 201 6.23 -5.36 34.60
N LEU A 202 5.51 -4.26 34.42
CA LEU A 202 5.48 -3.15 35.39
C LEU A 202 4.84 -3.56 36.71
N ILE A 203 3.75 -4.33 36.67
CA ILE A 203 3.12 -4.91 37.87
C ILE A 203 4.09 -5.86 38.59
N ILE A 204 4.79 -6.73 37.86
CA ILE A 204 5.76 -7.65 38.43
C ILE A 204 6.89 -6.89 39.15
N ILE A 205 7.40 -5.82 38.53
CA ILE A 205 8.44 -4.97 39.14
C ILE A 205 7.93 -4.32 40.44
N ILE A 206 6.71 -3.76 40.41
CA ILE A 206 6.11 -3.14 41.61
C ILE A 206 5.96 -4.16 42.73
N VAL A 207 5.47 -5.36 42.42
CA VAL A 207 5.30 -6.45 43.40
C VAL A 207 6.66 -6.86 44.00
N LEU A 208 7.68 -7.03 43.17
CA LEU A 208 9.03 -7.39 43.62
C LEU A 208 9.66 -6.31 44.53
N VAL A 209 9.47 -5.03 44.16
CA VAL A 209 9.96 -3.90 44.98
C VAL A 209 9.23 -3.83 46.33
N THR A 210 7.92 -4.05 46.35
CA THR A 210 7.15 -4.06 47.60
C THR A 210 7.51 -5.22 48.54
N ILE A 211 7.74 -6.42 47.97
CA ILE A 211 8.20 -7.58 48.73
C ILE A 211 9.61 -7.32 49.32
N ARG A 212 10.51 -6.76 48.51
CA ARG A 212 11.87 -6.41 49.00
C ARG A 212 11.84 -5.36 50.10
N ARG A 213 11.00 -4.33 50.01
CA ARG A 213 10.84 -3.31 51.04
C ARG A 213 10.30 -3.90 52.35
N LYS A 214 9.27 -4.76 52.28
CA LYS A 214 8.75 -5.45 53.46
C LYS A 214 9.78 -6.34 54.14
N LYS A 215 10.59 -7.07 53.40
CA LYS A 215 11.69 -7.90 53.96
C LYS A 215 12.80 -7.08 54.63
N ARG A 216 13.12 -5.89 54.15
CA ARG A 216 14.12 -5.00 54.78
C ARG A 216 13.57 -4.44 56.11
N LEU A 217 12.31 -3.98 56.12
CA LEU A 217 11.70 -3.47 57.33
C LEU A 217 11.54 -4.54 58.46
N ALA A 218 11.35 -5.82 58.05
CA ALA A 218 11.30 -6.94 58.99
C ALA A 218 12.67 -7.43 59.49
N ALA A 219 13.75 -6.98 58.88
CA ALA A 219 15.14 -7.32 59.31
C ALA A 219 15.78 -6.24 60.20
N GLU A 220 15.19 -5.05 60.25
CA GLU A 220 15.64 -3.90 61.05
C GLU A 220 14.84 -3.69 62.35
N GLY A 221 13.81 -4.49 62.64
CA GLY A 221 13.05 -4.51 63.87
C GLY A 221 13.24 -5.82 64.64
#